data_8de1fc7e65701975e339dedc5a1d4bfb
#
_entry.id   8de1fc7e65701975e339dedc5a1d4bfb
#
_cell.length_a   1.000
_cell.length_b   1.000
_cell.length_c   1.000
_cell.angle_alpha   90.00
_cell.angle_beta   90.00
_cell.angle_gamma   90.00
#
_symmetry.space_group_name_H-M   'P 1'
#
loop_
_entity.id
_entity.type
_entity.pdbx_description
1 polymer ?
#
loop_
_entity_poly.entity_id
_entity_poly.type
_entity_poly.pdbx_seq_one_letter_code
_entity_poly.pdbx_strand_id
1 'polypeptide(L)'
;MISNQPTGLLAFWRDYDRKKYVKAAVLADRLGYDSFWLPEVWGYEVFSLLTEIALKTKRIKIGTGIVNVFSRSPALIAMQAATLDEISGGRFILGLGTSGKRVIEGLHGRDFEKPLTQTRDVIRVVRAMLEGRPLSEADTKLRKYRPFTLDFKPTRRRIPIYIAALKPKSITSIGEMADG
;
A
#
# COMPACT_ATOMS: atom_id res chain seq x y z
N MET A 1 -6.65 -31.65 -3.93
CA MET A 1 -6.83 -30.65 -4.98
C MET A 1 -6.73 -29.29 -4.32
N ILE A 2 -5.64 -28.55 -4.51
CA ILE A 2 -5.53 -27.16 -4.09
C ILE A 2 -6.56 -26.40 -4.91
N SER A 3 -7.47 -25.68 -4.25
CA SER A 3 -8.51 -24.91 -4.93
C SER A 3 -7.86 -23.94 -5.92
N ASN A 4 -8.46 -23.79 -7.10
CA ASN A 4 -8.00 -22.84 -8.14
C ASN A 4 -8.23 -21.36 -7.73
N GLN A 5 -8.47 -21.11 -6.44
CA GLN A 5 -8.72 -19.79 -5.87
C GLN A 5 -7.41 -19.17 -5.37
N PRO A 6 -7.14 -17.91 -5.69
CA PRO A 6 -5.97 -17.20 -5.19
C PRO A 6 -5.91 -17.24 -3.66
N THR A 7 -4.76 -17.62 -3.11
CA THR A 7 -4.57 -17.75 -1.66
C THR A 7 -3.56 -16.73 -1.18
N GLY A 8 -3.99 -15.83 -0.29
CA GLY A 8 -3.13 -14.84 0.35
C GLY A 8 -2.84 -15.16 1.81
N LEU A 9 -1.66 -14.82 2.28
CA LEU A 9 -1.27 -14.87 3.69
C LEU A 9 -1.17 -13.46 4.24
N LEU A 10 -2.00 -13.12 5.23
CA LEU A 10 -1.88 -11.89 6.01
C LEU A 10 -1.09 -12.19 7.28
N ALA A 11 0.04 -11.52 7.46
CA ALA A 11 0.83 -11.64 8.68
C ALA A 11 0.14 -10.93 9.85
N PHE A 12 0.16 -11.55 11.04
CA PHE A 12 -0.43 -10.91 12.22
C PHE A 12 0.60 -9.99 12.90
N TRP A 13 0.23 -8.76 13.21
CA TRP A 13 1.16 -7.68 13.59
C TRP A 13 1.77 -7.80 15.02
N ARG A 14 1.28 -8.70 15.86
CA ARG A 14 1.77 -8.89 17.24
C ARG A 14 2.63 -10.12 17.46
N ASP A 15 2.57 -11.09 16.57
CA ASP A 15 3.10 -12.42 16.88
C ASP A 15 4.52 -12.65 16.38
N TYR A 16 5.04 -11.76 15.52
CA TYR A 16 6.30 -12.00 14.85
C TYR A 16 7.32 -10.88 15.08
N ASP A 17 8.56 -11.30 15.27
CA ASP A 17 9.71 -10.44 15.03
C ASP A 17 9.99 -10.35 13.52
N ARG A 18 10.85 -9.40 13.12
CA ARG A 18 11.23 -9.19 11.71
C ARG A 18 11.64 -10.49 11.01
N LYS A 19 12.46 -11.32 11.66
CA LYS A 19 12.97 -12.56 11.06
C LYS A 19 11.84 -13.58 10.82
N LYS A 20 10.84 -13.65 11.69
CA LYS A 20 9.68 -14.53 11.51
C LYS A 20 8.79 -14.08 10.36
N TYR A 21 8.56 -12.75 10.17
CA TYR A 21 7.86 -12.24 9.01
C TYR A 21 8.54 -12.65 7.70
N VAL A 22 9.85 -12.44 7.63
CA VAL A 22 10.64 -12.80 6.44
C VAL A 22 10.59 -14.31 6.18
N LYS A 23 10.77 -15.15 7.21
CA LYS A 23 10.67 -16.63 7.09
C LYS A 23 9.28 -17.05 6.61
N ALA A 24 8.21 -16.45 7.15
CA ALA A 24 6.84 -16.76 6.74
C ALA A 24 6.60 -16.41 5.26
N ALA A 25 7.06 -15.25 4.81
CA ALA A 25 6.94 -14.85 3.41
C ALA A 25 7.71 -15.76 2.46
N VAL A 26 8.95 -16.13 2.82
CA VAL A 26 9.77 -17.08 2.05
C VAL A 26 9.13 -18.47 1.99
N LEU A 27 8.55 -18.93 3.09
CA LEU A 27 7.84 -20.20 3.11
C LEU A 27 6.57 -20.15 2.25
N ALA A 28 5.79 -19.07 2.36
CA ALA A 28 4.60 -18.87 1.53
C ALA A 28 4.93 -18.84 0.02
N ASP A 29 6.04 -18.17 -0.37
CA ASP A 29 6.54 -18.18 -1.74
C ASP A 29 6.87 -19.60 -2.24
N ARG A 30 7.55 -20.38 -1.41
CA ARG A 30 7.91 -21.80 -1.73
C ARG A 30 6.67 -22.70 -1.84
N LEU A 31 5.68 -22.49 -0.99
CA LEU A 31 4.43 -23.27 -0.95
C LEU A 31 3.44 -22.84 -2.05
N GLY A 32 3.74 -21.80 -2.84
CA GLY A 32 2.91 -21.39 -3.95
C GLY A 32 1.72 -20.50 -3.56
N TYR A 33 1.78 -19.80 -2.44
CA TYR A 33 0.81 -18.75 -2.12
C TYR A 33 0.90 -17.62 -3.16
N ASP A 34 -0.25 -17.02 -3.48
CA ASP A 34 -0.34 -15.94 -4.47
C ASP A 34 0.15 -14.60 -3.92
N SER A 35 -0.09 -14.34 -2.64
CA SER A 35 0.26 -13.06 -2.04
C SER A 35 0.59 -13.15 -0.55
N PHE A 36 1.48 -12.25 -0.11
CA PHE A 36 1.82 -12.02 1.27
C PHE A 36 1.54 -10.56 1.65
N TRP A 37 0.80 -10.35 2.73
CA TRP A 37 0.35 -9.04 3.18
C TRP A 37 0.93 -8.70 4.53
N LEU A 38 1.53 -7.51 4.65
CA LEU A 38 2.13 -7.03 5.89
C LEU A 38 1.36 -5.83 6.42
N PRO A 39 0.81 -5.88 7.66
CA PRO A 39 0.12 -4.76 8.27
C PRO A 39 1.09 -3.74 8.86
N GLU A 40 0.70 -2.46 8.81
CA GLU A 40 1.37 -1.38 9.54
C GLU A 40 0.44 -0.82 10.60
N VAL A 41 0.80 -0.97 11.86
CA VAL A 41 0.02 -0.45 12.99
C VAL A 41 0.91 0.45 13.86
N TRP A 42 1.59 -0.11 14.89
CA TRP A 42 2.60 0.57 15.72
C TRP A 42 3.79 -0.36 16.00
N GLY A 43 4.08 -1.25 15.06
CA GLY A 43 5.21 -2.15 15.05
C GLY A 43 6.22 -1.77 13.98
N TYR A 44 6.56 -2.72 13.11
CA TYR A 44 7.48 -2.46 12.02
C TYR A 44 6.86 -1.58 10.93
N GLU A 45 7.68 -0.70 10.37
CA GLU A 45 7.37 0.08 9.19
C GLU A 45 7.31 -0.86 7.97
N VAL A 46 6.27 -0.74 7.18
CA VAL A 46 5.90 -1.76 6.20
C VAL A 46 6.78 -1.79 4.96
N PHE A 47 7.20 -0.64 4.43
CA PHE A 47 7.95 -0.59 3.17
C PHE A 47 9.37 -1.15 3.32
N SER A 48 10.07 -0.82 4.39
CA SER A 48 11.41 -1.34 4.67
C SER A 48 11.40 -2.86 4.84
N LEU A 49 10.40 -3.39 5.57
CA LEU A 49 10.30 -4.82 5.79
C LEU A 49 9.84 -5.58 4.53
N LEU A 50 8.93 -5.01 3.75
CA LEU A 50 8.53 -5.59 2.46
C LEU A 50 9.68 -5.55 1.43
N THR A 51 10.58 -4.57 1.51
CA THR A 51 11.81 -4.57 0.69
C THR A 51 12.70 -5.76 1.01
N GLU A 52 12.93 -6.08 2.28
CA GLU A 52 13.68 -7.28 2.66
C GLU A 52 12.98 -8.57 2.17
N ILE A 53 11.66 -8.63 2.27
CA ILE A 53 10.86 -9.76 1.78
C ILE A 53 10.96 -9.86 0.25
N ALA A 54 10.85 -8.74 -0.47
CA ALA A 54 10.97 -8.71 -1.92
C ALA A 54 12.28 -9.32 -2.44
N LEU A 55 13.40 -8.98 -1.78
CA LEU A 55 14.73 -9.47 -2.12
C LEU A 55 14.92 -10.97 -1.83
N LYS A 56 14.13 -11.54 -0.91
CA LYS A 56 14.25 -12.95 -0.50
C LYS A 56 13.18 -13.87 -1.09
N THR A 57 12.25 -13.32 -1.87
CA THR A 57 11.17 -14.04 -2.56
C THR A 57 11.24 -13.84 -4.06
N LYS A 58 10.63 -14.73 -4.86
CA LYS A 58 10.75 -14.69 -6.32
C LYS A 58 9.42 -14.57 -7.06
N ARG A 59 8.33 -15.12 -6.54
CA ARG A 59 7.05 -15.26 -7.25
C ARG A 59 5.89 -14.59 -6.53
N ILE A 60 5.85 -14.73 -5.20
CA ILE A 60 4.75 -14.25 -4.39
C ILE A 60 4.56 -12.72 -4.55
N LYS A 61 3.34 -12.29 -4.76
CA LYS A 61 2.98 -10.88 -4.68
C LYS A 61 3.11 -10.40 -3.25
N ILE A 62 3.61 -9.20 -3.05
CA ILE A 62 3.77 -8.60 -1.72
C ILE A 62 2.90 -7.36 -1.60
N GLY A 63 2.22 -7.19 -0.50
CA GLY A 63 1.29 -6.09 -0.32
C GLY A 63 1.31 -5.48 1.07
N THR A 64 0.98 -4.20 1.14
CA THR A 64 0.68 -3.55 2.41
C THR A 64 -0.75 -3.88 2.83
N GLY A 65 -0.94 -4.36 4.04
CA GLY A 65 -2.27 -4.73 4.54
C GLY A 65 -2.64 -4.07 5.86
N ILE A 66 -2.64 -2.79 5.94
CA ILE A 66 -2.57 -1.66 5.01
C ILE A 66 -1.50 -0.63 5.44
N VAL A 67 -1.12 0.30 4.57
CA VAL A 67 -0.54 1.58 4.99
C VAL A 67 -1.64 2.63 5.12
N ASN A 68 -1.59 3.43 6.17
CA ASN A 68 -2.65 4.43 6.38
C ASN A 68 -2.39 5.72 5.57
N VAL A 69 -3.48 6.36 5.15
CA VAL A 69 -3.44 7.56 4.29
C VAL A 69 -3.09 8.86 5.03
N PHE A 70 -2.83 8.82 6.32
CA PHE A 70 -2.56 9.99 7.16
C PHE A 70 -1.09 10.10 7.59
N SER A 71 -0.39 8.99 7.76
CA SER A 71 0.97 8.96 8.35
C SER A 71 2.05 9.49 7.41
N ARG A 72 1.81 9.42 6.09
CA ARG A 72 2.76 9.84 5.05
C ARG A 72 2.12 10.85 4.10
N SER A 73 2.95 11.68 3.45
CA SER A 73 2.44 12.45 2.33
C SER A 73 2.05 11.53 1.16
N PRO A 74 1.01 11.87 0.39
CA PRO A 74 0.64 11.08 -0.79
C PRO A 74 1.79 10.89 -1.79
N ALA A 75 2.63 11.90 -1.96
CA ALA A 75 3.81 11.82 -2.83
C ALA A 75 4.85 10.81 -2.29
N LEU A 76 5.09 10.79 -0.97
CA LEU A 76 6.00 9.81 -0.37
C LEU A 76 5.45 8.37 -0.54
N ILE A 77 4.15 8.16 -0.40
CA ILE A 77 3.53 6.85 -0.66
C ILE A 77 3.77 6.44 -2.12
N ALA A 78 3.62 7.35 -3.07
CA ALA A 78 3.88 7.07 -4.49
C ALA A 78 5.35 6.71 -4.75
N MET A 79 6.30 7.46 -4.17
CA MET A 79 7.73 7.16 -4.26
C MET A 79 8.07 5.79 -3.69
N GLN A 80 7.58 5.48 -2.48
CA GLN A 80 7.79 4.18 -1.84
C GLN A 80 7.18 3.03 -2.64
N ALA A 81 5.98 3.22 -3.17
CA ALA A 81 5.30 2.22 -3.99
C ALA A 81 6.07 1.94 -5.29
N ALA A 82 6.52 2.99 -5.99
CA ALA A 82 7.29 2.84 -7.22
C ALA A 82 8.64 2.15 -6.98
N THR A 83 9.36 2.55 -5.92
CA THR A 83 10.65 1.94 -5.55
C THR A 83 10.49 0.47 -5.16
N LEU A 84 9.50 0.14 -4.33
CA LEU A 84 9.28 -1.25 -3.93
C LEU A 84 8.77 -2.12 -5.10
N ASP A 85 7.99 -1.54 -6.00
CA ASP A 85 7.55 -2.23 -7.21
C ASP A 85 8.73 -2.60 -8.11
N GLU A 86 9.68 -1.69 -8.30
CA GLU A 86 10.92 -1.94 -9.03
C GLU A 86 11.76 -3.04 -8.36
N ILE A 87 12.05 -2.90 -7.06
CA ILE A 87 12.83 -3.89 -6.29
C ILE A 87 12.19 -5.27 -6.33
N SER A 88 10.87 -5.35 -6.29
CA SER A 88 10.13 -6.62 -6.33
C SER A 88 9.98 -7.21 -7.73
N GLY A 89 10.41 -6.51 -8.80
CA GLY A 89 10.17 -6.93 -10.18
C GLY A 89 8.70 -6.94 -10.57
N GLY A 90 7.93 -5.91 -10.13
CA GLY A 90 6.52 -5.76 -10.48
C GLY A 90 5.55 -6.62 -9.67
N ARG A 91 5.95 -7.11 -8.48
CA ARG A 91 5.10 -7.96 -7.62
C ARG A 91 4.36 -7.20 -6.52
N PHE A 92 4.56 -5.88 -6.41
CA PHE A 92 3.99 -5.09 -5.32
C PHE A 92 2.51 -4.76 -5.55
N ILE A 93 1.74 -4.76 -4.45
CA ILE A 93 0.34 -4.30 -4.38
C ILE A 93 0.26 -3.27 -3.26
N LEU A 94 -0.26 -2.08 -3.56
CA LEU A 94 -0.43 -1.02 -2.57
C LEU A 94 -1.79 -1.15 -1.87
N GLY A 95 -1.80 -1.69 -0.67
CA GLY A 95 -2.99 -1.69 0.19
C GLY A 95 -3.06 -0.42 1.04
N LEU A 96 -4.13 0.33 0.90
CA LEU A 96 -4.38 1.59 1.61
C LEU A 96 -5.60 1.49 2.52
N GLY A 97 -5.61 2.31 3.57
CA GLY A 97 -6.77 2.41 4.47
C GLY A 97 -6.69 3.65 5.36
N THR A 98 -7.75 3.90 6.10
CA THR A 98 -7.82 5.07 6.98
C THR A 98 -7.23 4.83 8.36
N SER A 99 -7.01 3.55 8.74
CA SER A 99 -6.78 3.18 10.14
C SER A 99 -7.91 3.66 11.06
N GLY A 100 -7.65 3.75 12.37
CA GLY A 100 -8.61 4.23 13.35
C GLY A 100 -8.21 5.60 13.92
N LYS A 101 -9.20 6.41 14.30
CA LYS A 101 -9.01 7.75 14.89
C LYS A 101 -7.95 7.74 15.99
N ARG A 102 -8.07 6.80 16.95
CA ARG A 102 -7.12 6.67 18.06
C ARG A 102 -5.65 6.51 17.63
N VAL A 103 -5.41 5.76 16.55
CA VAL A 103 -4.05 5.55 16.04
C VAL A 103 -3.56 6.80 15.32
N ILE A 104 -4.40 7.40 14.49
CA ILE A 104 -4.00 8.58 13.72
C ILE A 104 -3.73 9.78 14.63
N GLU A 105 -4.61 10.05 15.59
CA GLU A 105 -4.43 11.18 16.50
C GLU A 105 -3.40 10.88 17.59
N GLY A 106 -3.45 9.68 18.20
CA GLY A 106 -2.60 9.34 19.35
C GLY A 106 -1.17 8.93 18.99
N LEU A 107 -0.95 8.25 17.88
CA LEU A 107 0.38 7.81 17.46
C LEU A 107 1.02 8.74 16.44
N HIS A 108 0.24 9.18 15.44
CA HIS A 108 0.79 9.98 14.35
C HIS A 108 0.65 11.48 14.54
N GLY A 109 -0.10 11.94 15.58
CA GLY A 109 -0.31 13.36 15.86
C GLY A 109 -0.97 14.10 14.69
N ARG A 110 -1.91 13.44 13.99
CA ARG A 110 -2.62 13.99 12.83
C ARG A 110 -4.11 13.98 13.08
N ASP A 111 -4.81 15.01 12.64
CA ASP A 111 -6.27 15.07 12.75
C ASP A 111 -6.92 13.98 11.86
N PHE A 112 -7.84 13.21 12.42
CA PHE A 112 -8.62 12.20 11.70
C PHE A 112 -9.83 12.84 11.02
N GLU A 113 -9.57 13.69 10.05
CA GLU A 113 -10.60 14.41 9.33
C GLU A 113 -10.78 13.94 7.89
N LYS A 114 -12.02 13.97 7.40
CA LYS A 114 -12.40 13.67 6.01
C LYS A 114 -11.72 12.41 5.43
N PRO A 115 -11.76 11.26 6.13
CA PRO A 115 -10.96 10.08 5.78
C PRO A 115 -11.22 9.58 4.35
N LEU A 116 -12.46 9.64 3.85
CA LEU A 116 -12.77 9.25 2.47
C LEU A 116 -12.16 10.19 1.44
N THR A 117 -12.21 11.49 1.70
CA THR A 117 -11.58 12.49 0.82
C THR A 117 -10.07 12.33 0.82
N GLN A 118 -9.47 12.11 2.01
CA GLN A 118 -8.04 11.85 2.14
C GLN A 118 -7.62 10.61 1.34
N THR A 119 -8.39 9.51 1.44
CA THR A 119 -8.11 8.29 0.67
C THR A 119 -8.17 8.54 -0.84
N ARG A 120 -9.21 9.24 -1.31
CA ARG A 120 -9.35 9.61 -2.73
C ARG A 120 -8.18 10.45 -3.22
N ASP A 121 -7.78 11.46 -2.45
CA ASP A 121 -6.68 12.33 -2.80
C ASP A 121 -5.35 11.56 -2.86
N VAL A 122 -5.09 10.63 -1.92
CA VAL A 122 -3.93 9.76 -1.96
C VAL A 122 -3.91 8.91 -3.23
N ILE A 123 -5.02 8.26 -3.58
CA ILE A 123 -5.12 7.43 -4.80
C ILE A 123 -4.81 8.28 -6.04
N ARG A 124 -5.39 9.47 -6.15
CA ARG A 124 -5.19 10.37 -7.30
C ARG A 124 -3.74 10.79 -7.45
N VAL A 125 -3.10 11.16 -6.35
CA VAL A 125 -1.67 11.54 -6.34
C VAL A 125 -0.80 10.36 -6.73
N VAL A 126 -1.02 9.18 -6.14
CA VAL A 126 -0.25 7.97 -6.45
C VAL A 126 -0.41 7.62 -7.93
N ARG A 127 -1.64 7.62 -8.46
CA ARG A 127 -1.89 7.35 -9.89
C ARG A 127 -1.18 8.36 -10.79
N ALA A 128 -1.31 9.67 -10.51
CA ALA A 128 -0.66 10.71 -11.31
C ALA A 128 0.86 10.52 -11.37
N MET A 129 1.50 10.30 -10.21
CA MET A 129 2.95 10.10 -10.15
C MET A 129 3.42 8.84 -10.88
N LEU A 130 2.73 7.72 -10.71
CA LEU A 130 3.07 6.46 -11.38
C LEU A 130 2.89 6.55 -12.90
N GLU A 131 1.90 7.29 -13.37
CA GLU A 131 1.65 7.54 -14.78
C GLU A 131 2.62 8.56 -15.40
N GLY A 132 3.45 9.21 -14.59
CA GLY A 132 4.39 10.27 -15.01
C GLY A 132 3.69 11.60 -15.29
N ARG A 133 2.48 11.79 -14.79
CA ARG A 133 1.75 13.08 -14.90
C ARG A 133 2.19 14.04 -13.80
N PRO A 134 2.25 15.35 -14.08
CA PRO A 134 2.52 16.35 -13.06
C PRO A 134 1.50 16.31 -11.91
N LEU A 135 1.98 16.42 -10.67
CA LEU A 135 1.11 16.44 -9.49
C LEU A 135 0.06 17.55 -9.49
N SER A 136 0.32 18.66 -10.19
CA SER A 136 -0.67 19.74 -10.37
C SER A 136 -1.95 19.29 -11.12
N GLU A 137 -1.87 18.19 -11.87
CA GLU A 137 -3.00 17.58 -12.58
C GLU A 137 -3.80 16.57 -11.74
N ALA A 138 -3.30 16.21 -10.57
CA ALA A 138 -4.05 15.35 -9.65
C ALA A 138 -5.23 16.15 -9.08
N ASP A 139 -6.46 15.81 -9.47
CA ASP A 139 -7.68 16.49 -8.99
C ASP A 139 -7.93 16.21 -7.51
N THR A 140 -7.15 16.85 -6.65
CA THR A 140 -7.20 16.71 -5.19
C THR A 140 -8.06 17.79 -4.55
N LYS A 141 -8.75 17.41 -3.45
CA LYS A 141 -9.68 18.32 -2.73
C LYS A 141 -9.07 18.95 -1.49
N LEU A 142 -8.13 18.27 -0.83
CA LEU A 142 -7.54 18.71 0.44
C LEU A 142 -6.24 19.48 0.29
N ARG A 143 -5.51 19.28 -0.81
CA ARG A 143 -4.20 19.91 -1.06
C ARG A 143 -4.06 20.34 -2.49
N LYS A 144 -3.29 21.40 -2.71
CA LYS A 144 -2.81 21.82 -4.03
C LYS A 144 -1.35 21.46 -4.19
N TYR A 145 -0.99 20.96 -5.35
CA TYR A 145 0.37 20.54 -5.67
C TYR A 145 0.96 21.41 -6.79
N ARG A 146 2.28 21.53 -6.79
CA ARG A 146 3.04 22.07 -7.92
C ARG A 146 3.34 20.94 -8.92
N PRO A 147 3.81 21.24 -10.15
CA PRO A 147 4.01 20.26 -11.21
C PRO A 147 5.27 19.39 -11.00
N PHE A 148 5.33 18.65 -9.90
CA PHE A 148 6.36 17.63 -9.67
C PHE A 148 5.97 16.30 -10.31
N THR A 149 6.97 15.55 -10.79
CA THR A 149 6.87 14.17 -11.25
C THR A 149 7.91 13.32 -10.50
N LEU A 150 7.88 12.00 -10.66
CA LEU A 150 9.00 11.16 -10.24
C LEU A 150 10.20 11.45 -11.13
N ASP A 151 11.39 11.49 -10.55
CA ASP A 151 12.67 11.70 -11.26
C ASP A 151 13.25 10.38 -11.81
N PHE A 152 12.39 9.37 -11.96
CA PHE A 152 12.70 8.11 -12.61
C PHE A 152 11.43 7.53 -13.22
N LYS A 153 11.59 6.61 -14.18
CA LYS A 153 10.46 5.95 -14.83
C LYS A 153 10.05 4.71 -13.99
N PRO A 154 8.83 4.65 -13.43
CA PRO A 154 8.36 3.47 -12.71
C PRO A 154 8.35 2.23 -13.61
N THR A 155 8.64 1.06 -13.03
CA THR A 155 8.55 -0.24 -13.72
C THR A 155 7.15 -0.50 -14.26
N ARG A 156 6.13 -0.17 -13.46
CA ARG A 156 4.74 -0.21 -13.89
C ARG A 156 4.08 1.15 -13.70
N ARG A 157 3.42 1.65 -14.73
CA ARG A 157 2.61 2.87 -14.64
C ARG A 157 1.35 2.68 -13.80
N ARG A 158 0.96 1.44 -13.56
CA ARG A 158 -0.22 1.10 -12.76
C ARG A 158 0.10 -0.05 -11.80
N ILE A 159 0.48 0.31 -10.58
CA ILE A 159 0.55 -0.59 -9.44
C ILE A 159 -0.88 -0.81 -8.94
N PRO A 160 -1.32 -2.06 -8.69
CA PRO A 160 -2.65 -2.32 -8.13
C PRO A 160 -2.81 -1.63 -6.77
N ILE A 161 -3.93 -0.94 -6.58
CA ILE A 161 -4.30 -0.28 -5.32
C ILE A 161 -5.51 -1.00 -4.73
N TYR A 162 -5.35 -1.54 -3.53
CA TYR A 162 -6.40 -2.21 -2.77
C TYR A 162 -6.78 -1.36 -1.56
N ILE A 163 -8.07 -1.32 -1.21
CA ILE A 163 -8.57 -0.46 -0.14
C ILE A 163 -9.26 -1.27 0.96
N ALA A 164 -8.80 -1.10 2.19
CA ALA A 164 -9.55 -1.59 3.35
C ALA A 164 -10.75 -0.70 3.62
N ALA A 165 -11.94 -1.17 3.26
CA ALA A 165 -13.21 -0.47 3.45
C ALA A 165 -14.21 -1.37 4.16
N LEU A 166 -14.73 -0.94 5.31
CA LEU A 166 -15.63 -1.73 6.15
C LEU A 166 -17.10 -1.27 6.08
N LYS A 167 -17.36 -0.04 5.64
CA LYS A 167 -18.70 0.52 5.59
C LYS A 167 -19.22 0.59 4.16
N PRO A 168 -20.52 0.31 3.90
CA PRO A 168 -21.10 0.34 2.56
C PRO A 168 -20.75 1.62 1.77
N LYS A 169 -20.95 2.79 2.39
CA LYS A 169 -20.58 4.08 1.77
C LYS A 169 -19.12 4.17 1.37
N SER A 170 -18.20 3.58 2.14
CA SER A 170 -16.77 3.56 1.81
C SER A 170 -16.50 2.64 0.63
N ILE A 171 -17.12 1.46 0.62
CA ILE A 171 -16.98 0.47 -0.45
C ILE A 171 -17.44 1.07 -1.78
N THR A 172 -18.68 1.57 -1.84
CA THR A 172 -19.22 2.20 -3.07
C THR A 172 -18.38 3.38 -3.52
N SER A 173 -17.99 4.24 -2.57
CA SER A 173 -17.32 5.52 -2.84
C SER A 173 -15.88 5.40 -3.34
N ILE A 174 -15.20 4.31 -3.03
CA ILE A 174 -13.78 4.08 -3.36
C ILE A 174 -13.63 2.98 -4.40
N GLY A 175 -14.60 2.08 -4.52
CA GLY A 175 -14.55 0.93 -5.42
C GLY A 175 -14.32 1.28 -6.89
N GLU A 176 -14.80 2.43 -7.33
CA GLU A 176 -14.57 2.93 -8.70
C GLU A 176 -13.12 3.38 -8.95
N MET A 177 -12.35 3.66 -7.89
CA MET A 177 -10.99 4.19 -7.97
C MET A 177 -9.91 3.17 -7.66
N ALA A 178 -10.26 2.06 -7.01
CA ALA A 178 -9.38 1.00 -6.58
C ALA A 178 -9.46 -0.22 -7.52
N ASP A 179 -8.44 -1.06 -7.45
CA ASP A 179 -8.40 -2.31 -8.23
C ASP A 179 -8.89 -3.51 -7.38
N GLY A 180 -9.12 -3.29 -6.06
CA GLY A 180 -9.64 -4.30 -5.13
C GLY A 180 -9.86 -3.76 -3.72
#